data_2d9f6b51d0e4815bafeb6a8c066b6bf4
#
_entry.id   2d9f6b51d0e4815bafeb6a8c066b6bf4
#
_cell.length_a   1.000
_cell.length_b   1.000
_cell.length_c   1.000
_cell.angle_alpha   90.00
_cell.angle_beta   90.00
_cell.angle_gamma   90.00
#
_symmetry.space_group_name_H-M   'P 1'
#
loop_
_entity.id
_entity.type
_entity.pdbx_description
1 polymer ?
#
loop_
_entity_poly.entity_id
_entity_poly.type
_entity_poly.pdbx_seq_one_letter_code
_entity_poly.pdbx_strand_id
1 'polypeptide(L)'
;MFSAERILTIRKSKGLSQELLAEQSGISLRTIQRVEQGDTVPRGHTLQALAAALDVPLEALREDESASAAVSDSASIPVMPAEPALRSDPQYLQLLNLSALSFLVVPFLNLVVPFLLWRAHRLDTKHVAEVGRRVLGFQILWQAASFLLFALAFLGQIIAFRYFNRKLPGLYVVIAAFTYAVNAMTIIYYNRKLKKGRLDLYPIRL
;
A
#
# COMPACT_ATOMS: atom_id res chain seq x y z
N MET A 1 17.63 -2.11 -23.25
CA MET A 1 17.41 -3.19 -22.27
C MET A 1 16.15 -3.94 -22.70
N PHE A 2 15.95 -5.24 -22.39
CA PHE A 2 14.68 -5.91 -22.75
C PHE A 2 13.59 -5.56 -21.75
N SER A 3 12.43 -5.17 -22.24
CA SER A 3 11.32 -4.73 -21.38
C SER A 3 10.28 -5.85 -21.20
N ALA A 4 10.00 -6.19 -19.95
CA ALA A 4 8.92 -7.11 -19.57
C ALA A 4 7.56 -6.61 -20.07
N GLU A 5 7.34 -5.29 -19.98
CA GLU A 5 6.11 -4.63 -20.41
C GLU A 5 5.91 -4.72 -21.93
N ARG A 6 6.99 -4.66 -22.69
CA ARG A 6 6.96 -4.81 -24.16
C ARG A 6 6.53 -6.22 -24.57
N ILE A 7 7.09 -7.24 -23.91
CA ILE A 7 6.73 -8.65 -24.16
C ILE A 7 5.23 -8.86 -23.86
N LEU A 8 4.76 -8.39 -22.72
CA LEU A 8 3.35 -8.44 -22.32
C LEU A 8 2.43 -7.73 -23.34
N THR A 9 2.83 -6.54 -23.79
CA THR A 9 2.05 -5.73 -24.74
C THR A 9 1.94 -6.42 -26.08
N ILE A 10 3.05 -6.96 -26.63
CA ILE A 10 3.07 -7.67 -27.91
C ILE A 10 2.23 -8.95 -27.81
N ARG A 11 2.37 -9.73 -26.72
CA ARG A 11 1.52 -10.91 -26.53
C ARG A 11 0.03 -10.57 -26.53
N LYS A 12 -0.36 -9.55 -25.79
CA LYS A 12 -1.76 -9.10 -25.71
C LYS A 12 -2.27 -8.58 -27.06
N SER A 13 -1.47 -7.83 -27.80
CA SER A 13 -1.87 -7.34 -29.14
C SER A 13 -2.09 -8.46 -30.15
N LYS A 14 -1.39 -9.59 -29.99
CA LYS A 14 -1.59 -10.80 -30.80
C LYS A 14 -2.68 -11.74 -30.26
N GLY A 15 -3.37 -11.37 -29.16
CA GLY A 15 -4.45 -12.16 -28.58
C GLY A 15 -4.00 -13.48 -27.95
N LEU A 16 -2.71 -13.65 -27.66
CA LEU A 16 -2.17 -14.89 -27.09
C LEU A 16 -2.36 -14.93 -25.55
N SER A 17 -2.78 -16.08 -25.02
CA SER A 17 -2.71 -16.34 -23.59
C SER A 17 -1.28 -16.64 -23.15
N GLN A 18 -0.99 -16.59 -21.83
CA GLN A 18 0.32 -16.97 -21.30
C GLN A 18 0.62 -18.45 -21.53
N GLU A 19 -0.40 -19.29 -21.46
CA GLU A 19 -0.33 -20.73 -21.71
C GLU A 19 0.04 -21.01 -23.17
N LEU A 20 -0.63 -20.33 -24.10
CA LEU A 20 -0.38 -20.49 -25.52
C LEU A 20 1.02 -19.98 -25.90
N LEU A 21 1.47 -18.87 -25.32
CA LEU A 21 2.84 -18.38 -25.50
C LEU A 21 3.87 -19.38 -24.94
N ALA A 22 3.59 -20.00 -23.78
CA ALA A 22 4.45 -21.03 -23.20
C ALA A 22 4.58 -22.25 -24.10
N GLU A 23 3.47 -22.71 -24.66
CA GLU A 23 3.42 -23.85 -25.63
C GLU A 23 4.19 -23.53 -26.91
N GLN A 24 3.95 -22.39 -27.53
CA GLN A 24 4.61 -21.96 -28.76
C GLN A 24 6.10 -21.69 -28.62
N SER A 25 6.51 -21.14 -27.47
CA SER A 25 7.92 -20.81 -27.20
C SER A 25 8.73 -21.99 -26.65
N GLY A 26 8.07 -23.06 -26.19
CA GLY A 26 8.72 -24.15 -25.47
C GLY A 26 9.27 -23.74 -24.07
N ILE A 27 8.80 -22.60 -23.54
CA ILE A 27 9.22 -22.06 -22.23
C ILE A 27 8.13 -22.38 -21.22
N SER A 28 8.51 -22.72 -19.97
CA SER A 28 7.52 -23.03 -18.96
C SER A 28 6.62 -21.83 -18.66
N LEU A 29 5.32 -22.06 -18.43
CA LEU A 29 4.34 -21.03 -18.04
C LEU A 29 4.84 -20.16 -16.87
N ARG A 30 5.47 -20.80 -15.87
CA ARG A 30 6.07 -20.11 -14.71
C ARG A 30 7.18 -19.11 -15.12
N THR A 31 7.97 -19.47 -16.13
CA THR A 31 9.00 -18.59 -16.66
C THR A 31 8.39 -17.40 -17.41
N ILE A 32 7.35 -17.65 -18.24
CA ILE A 32 6.61 -16.58 -18.92
C ILE A 32 6.03 -15.59 -17.91
N GLN A 33 5.37 -16.08 -16.86
CA GLN A 33 4.79 -15.25 -15.79
C GLN A 33 5.85 -14.37 -15.13
N ARG A 34 6.99 -14.95 -14.76
CA ARG A 34 8.08 -14.20 -14.11
C ARG A 34 8.73 -13.16 -15.03
N VAL A 35 8.84 -13.47 -16.31
CA VAL A 35 9.36 -12.53 -17.33
C VAL A 35 8.40 -11.36 -17.51
N GLU A 36 7.10 -11.62 -17.64
CA GLU A 36 6.09 -10.56 -17.81
C GLU A 36 5.87 -9.72 -16.54
N GLN A 37 6.14 -10.29 -15.36
CA GLN A 37 6.11 -9.57 -14.08
C GLN A 37 7.38 -8.74 -13.82
N GLY A 38 8.42 -8.94 -14.66
CA GLY A 38 9.70 -8.27 -14.46
C GLY A 38 10.59 -8.91 -13.41
N ASP A 39 10.18 -10.04 -12.81
CA ASP A 39 10.93 -10.75 -11.78
C ASP A 39 12.21 -11.40 -12.29
N THR A 40 12.30 -11.60 -13.62
CA THR A 40 13.44 -12.23 -14.26
C THR A 40 13.72 -11.60 -15.60
N VAL A 41 14.95 -11.19 -15.83
CA VAL A 41 15.42 -10.77 -17.16
C VAL A 41 15.71 -12.03 -17.99
N PRO A 42 14.98 -12.24 -19.10
CA PRO A 42 15.18 -13.41 -19.94
C PRO A 42 16.57 -13.37 -20.60
N ARG A 43 17.26 -14.49 -20.63
CA ARG A 43 18.59 -14.63 -21.27
C ARG A 43 18.43 -14.88 -22.79
N GLY A 44 19.50 -14.75 -23.53
CA GLY A 44 19.51 -14.79 -24.98
C GLY A 44 18.68 -15.90 -25.63
N HIS A 45 18.81 -17.17 -25.19
CA HIS A 45 18.00 -18.29 -25.67
C HIS A 45 16.49 -18.10 -25.40
N THR A 46 16.13 -17.67 -24.18
CA THR A 46 14.73 -17.41 -23.81
C THR A 46 14.15 -16.25 -24.63
N LEU A 47 14.94 -15.21 -24.89
CA LEU A 47 14.53 -14.08 -25.72
C LEU A 47 14.31 -14.46 -27.17
N GLN A 48 15.19 -15.32 -27.75
CA GLN A 48 15.03 -15.84 -29.10
C GLN A 48 13.76 -16.68 -29.23
N ALA A 49 13.50 -17.55 -28.24
CA ALA A 49 12.28 -18.37 -28.23
C ALA A 49 11.01 -17.53 -28.11
N LEU A 50 11.03 -16.48 -27.27
CA LEU A 50 9.91 -15.54 -27.17
C LEU A 50 9.71 -14.72 -28.45
N ALA A 51 10.77 -14.22 -29.06
CA ALA A 51 10.72 -13.46 -30.30
C ALA A 51 10.13 -14.32 -31.43
N ALA A 52 10.59 -15.57 -31.54
CA ALA A 52 10.06 -16.53 -32.52
C ALA A 52 8.58 -16.86 -32.29
N ALA A 53 8.16 -17.14 -31.03
CA ALA A 53 6.78 -17.45 -30.71
C ALA A 53 5.84 -16.23 -30.87
N LEU A 54 6.36 -15.03 -30.63
CA LEU A 54 5.63 -13.79 -30.86
C LEU A 54 5.72 -13.31 -32.32
N ASP A 55 6.44 -14.00 -33.20
CA ASP A 55 6.65 -13.62 -34.60
C ASP A 55 7.04 -12.14 -34.73
N VAL A 56 8.08 -11.75 -34.00
CA VAL A 56 8.68 -10.40 -34.02
C VAL A 56 10.20 -10.49 -34.05
N PRO A 57 10.90 -9.54 -34.66
CA PRO A 57 12.35 -9.47 -34.54
C PRO A 57 12.80 -9.26 -33.10
N LEU A 58 13.98 -9.78 -32.74
CA LEU A 58 14.52 -9.71 -31.41
C LEU A 58 14.62 -8.25 -30.89
N GLU A 59 14.88 -7.34 -31.79
CA GLU A 59 14.97 -5.89 -31.57
C GLU A 59 13.63 -5.31 -31.10
N ALA A 60 12.50 -5.84 -31.54
CA ALA A 60 11.16 -5.38 -31.11
C ALA A 60 10.87 -5.67 -29.64
N LEU A 61 11.63 -6.58 -29.02
CA LEU A 61 11.55 -6.86 -27.58
C LEU A 61 12.48 -5.96 -26.74
N ARG A 62 13.29 -5.13 -27.39
CA ARG A 62 14.12 -4.11 -26.72
C ARG A 62 13.30 -2.84 -26.51
N GLU A 63 13.61 -2.12 -25.46
CA GLU A 63 13.18 -0.72 -25.36
C GLU A 63 13.85 0.07 -26.47
N ASP A 64 13.05 0.66 -27.36
CA ASP A 64 13.54 1.58 -28.38
C ASP A 64 14.08 2.82 -27.68
N GLU A 65 15.38 2.99 -27.66
CA GLU A 65 16.02 4.30 -27.41
C GLU A 65 15.64 5.32 -28.52
N SER A 66 14.97 4.88 -29.59
CA SER A 66 14.63 5.69 -30.75
C SER A 66 13.30 6.47 -30.68
N ALA A 67 12.44 6.19 -29.72
CA ALA A 67 11.21 6.98 -29.56
C ALA A 67 11.42 8.30 -28.80
N SER A 68 12.64 8.57 -28.32
CA SER A 68 13.03 9.82 -27.66
C SER A 68 13.76 10.82 -28.57
N ALA A 69 13.95 10.51 -29.88
CA ALA A 69 14.74 11.34 -30.77
C ALA A 69 13.93 12.31 -31.65
N ALA A 70 12.65 12.53 -31.37
CA ALA A 70 11.81 13.44 -32.19
C ALA A 70 11.13 14.57 -31.38
N VAL A 71 11.66 14.95 -30.23
CA VAL A 71 11.41 16.30 -29.66
C VAL A 71 12.74 16.85 -29.17
N SER A 72 13.26 17.68 -30.03
CA SER A 72 14.51 18.43 -29.98
C SER A 72 14.70 19.30 -28.77
N ASP A 73 15.97 19.44 -28.45
CA ASP A 73 16.63 20.66 -27.94
C ASP A 73 16.01 21.32 -26.70
N SER A 74 16.40 20.83 -25.55
CA SER A 74 16.69 21.70 -24.40
C SER A 74 17.23 20.92 -23.21
N ALA A 75 18.46 21.19 -22.84
CA ALA A 75 19.11 20.95 -21.56
C ALA A 75 19.20 19.49 -21.06
N SER A 76 20.44 18.99 -21.16
CA SER A 76 20.91 17.77 -20.49
C SER A 76 20.72 17.83 -18.97
N ILE A 77 19.60 17.30 -18.48
CA ILE A 77 19.44 16.94 -17.08
C ILE A 77 19.99 15.52 -16.94
N PRO A 78 20.88 15.24 -15.97
CA PRO A 78 21.33 13.86 -15.72
C PRO A 78 20.12 12.97 -15.43
N VAL A 79 19.90 11.97 -16.28
CA VAL A 79 18.88 10.93 -16.02
C VAL A 79 19.34 10.15 -14.80
N MET A 80 18.78 10.47 -13.64
CA MET A 80 18.86 9.61 -12.48
C MET A 80 18.24 8.25 -12.84
N PRO A 81 18.80 7.12 -12.32
CA PRO A 81 18.21 5.81 -12.54
C PRO A 81 16.73 5.85 -12.17
N ALA A 82 15.86 5.43 -13.08
CA ALA A 82 14.43 5.36 -12.81
C ALA A 82 14.21 4.52 -11.56
N GLU A 83 13.69 5.14 -10.50
CA GLU A 83 13.29 4.42 -9.31
C GLU A 83 12.29 3.31 -9.71
N PRO A 84 12.41 2.10 -9.14
CA PRO A 84 11.50 1.01 -9.46
C PRO A 84 10.06 1.49 -9.26
N ALA A 85 9.25 1.40 -10.33
CA ALA A 85 7.89 1.90 -10.34
C ALA A 85 7.08 1.21 -9.23
N LEU A 86 6.84 1.92 -8.12
CA LEU A 86 6.11 1.42 -6.98
C LEU A 86 4.69 0.99 -7.39
N ARG A 87 4.31 -0.21 -6.99
CA ARG A 87 3.00 -0.79 -7.29
C ARG A 87 1.89 0.09 -6.71
N SER A 88 0.94 0.53 -7.53
CA SER A 88 -0.23 1.27 -7.06
C SER A 88 -1.31 0.28 -6.62
N ASP A 89 -1.56 0.18 -5.32
CA ASP A 89 -2.59 -0.68 -4.76
C ASP A 89 -3.52 0.10 -3.81
N PRO A 90 -4.62 0.68 -4.35
CA PRO A 90 -5.58 1.42 -3.54
C PRO A 90 -6.32 0.55 -2.51
N GLN A 91 -6.47 -0.75 -2.78
CA GLN A 91 -7.13 -1.69 -1.87
C GLN A 91 -6.26 -1.92 -0.64
N TYR A 92 -4.94 -2.02 -0.83
CA TYR A 92 -4.00 -2.17 0.27
C TYR A 92 -3.99 -0.95 1.21
N LEU A 93 -4.10 0.27 0.67
CA LEU A 93 -4.20 1.48 1.50
C LEU A 93 -5.47 1.48 2.37
N GLN A 94 -6.59 0.97 1.84
CA GLN A 94 -7.81 0.80 2.60
C GLN A 94 -7.68 -0.26 3.68
N LEU A 95 -7.06 -1.41 3.35
CA LEU A 95 -6.78 -2.48 4.31
C LEU A 95 -5.91 -1.97 5.45
N LEU A 96 -4.84 -1.22 5.14
CA LEU A 96 -3.95 -0.62 6.12
C LEU A 96 -4.70 0.33 7.09
N ASN A 97 -5.61 1.15 6.57
CA ASN A 97 -6.42 2.03 7.41
C ASN A 97 -7.46 1.25 8.25
N LEU A 98 -8.15 0.27 7.64
CA LEU A 98 -9.16 -0.54 8.32
C LEU A 98 -8.55 -1.48 9.38
N SER A 99 -7.28 -1.87 9.20
CA SER A 99 -6.58 -2.70 10.18
C SER A 99 -6.48 -2.03 11.56
N ALA A 100 -6.59 -0.69 11.63
CA ALA A 100 -6.67 0.02 12.89
C ALA A 100 -7.95 -0.31 13.70
N LEU A 101 -9.02 -0.86 13.08
CA LEU A 101 -10.21 -1.35 13.79
C LEU A 101 -9.93 -2.61 14.62
N SER A 102 -8.76 -3.20 14.52
CA SER A 102 -8.39 -4.38 15.32
C SER A 102 -8.45 -4.16 16.84
N PHE A 103 -8.51 -2.90 17.31
CA PHE A 103 -8.76 -2.59 18.72
C PHE A 103 -10.11 -3.11 19.23
N LEU A 104 -11.07 -3.36 18.34
CA LEU A 104 -12.38 -3.95 18.71
C LEU A 104 -12.25 -5.38 19.22
N VAL A 105 -11.18 -6.09 18.84
CA VAL A 105 -10.91 -7.46 19.28
C VAL A 105 -10.03 -7.45 20.53
N VAL A 106 -8.90 -6.75 20.45
CA VAL A 106 -7.95 -6.62 21.57
C VAL A 106 -7.40 -5.19 21.61
N PRO A 107 -7.41 -4.53 22.79
CA PRO A 107 -6.76 -3.23 22.96
C PRO A 107 -5.29 -3.27 22.47
N PHE A 108 -4.80 -2.17 21.93
CA PHE A 108 -3.48 -1.99 21.33
C PHE A 108 -3.21 -2.67 19.97
N LEU A 109 -4.06 -3.59 19.49
CA LEU A 109 -3.91 -4.15 18.15
C LEU A 109 -4.02 -3.09 17.05
N ASN A 110 -4.69 -1.98 17.32
CA ASN A 110 -4.76 -0.80 16.44
C ASN A 110 -3.40 -0.17 16.12
N LEU A 111 -2.37 -0.47 16.89
CA LEU A 111 -0.98 -0.06 16.61
C LEU A 111 -0.21 -1.21 15.95
N VAL A 112 -0.35 -2.42 16.47
CA VAL A 112 0.45 -3.58 16.04
C VAL A 112 0.11 -3.98 14.61
N VAL A 113 -1.18 -4.15 14.30
CA VAL A 113 -1.60 -4.64 12.98
C VAL A 113 -1.28 -3.64 11.86
N PRO A 114 -1.64 -2.33 11.97
CA PRO A 114 -1.22 -1.35 10.96
C PRO A 114 0.30 -1.21 10.84
N PHE A 115 1.05 -1.32 11.94
CA PHE A 115 2.50 -1.26 11.93
C PHE A 115 3.12 -2.42 11.14
N LEU A 116 2.65 -3.65 11.35
CA LEU A 116 3.13 -4.82 10.61
C LEU A 116 2.82 -4.70 9.11
N LEU A 117 1.60 -4.30 8.76
CA LEU A 117 1.21 -4.08 7.37
C LEU A 117 2.03 -2.95 6.72
N TRP A 118 2.21 -1.83 7.42
CA TRP A 118 3.04 -0.73 6.94
C TRP A 118 4.49 -1.17 6.72
N ARG A 119 5.09 -1.89 7.69
CA ARG A 119 6.47 -2.38 7.60
C ARG A 119 6.68 -3.32 6.41
N ALA A 120 5.70 -4.18 6.14
CA ALA A 120 5.78 -5.19 5.08
C ALA A 120 5.81 -4.59 3.67
N HIS A 121 5.07 -3.49 3.43
CA HIS A 121 4.86 -2.97 2.06
C HIS A 121 5.26 -1.49 1.87
N ARG A 122 5.94 -0.88 2.85
CA ARG A 122 6.32 0.55 2.78
C ARG A 122 7.28 0.91 1.65
N LEU A 123 8.05 -0.08 1.16
CA LEU A 123 9.05 0.10 0.11
C LEU A 123 8.54 -0.31 -1.28
N ASP A 124 7.53 -1.18 -1.33
CA ASP A 124 7.08 -1.81 -2.57
C ASP A 124 5.80 -1.17 -3.13
N THR A 125 5.03 -0.47 -2.29
CA THR A 125 3.72 0.07 -2.68
C THR A 125 3.67 1.59 -2.53
N LYS A 126 3.19 2.24 -3.60
CA LYS A 126 3.04 3.69 -3.66
C LYS A 126 2.12 4.20 -2.53
N HIS A 127 2.53 5.28 -1.88
CA HIS A 127 1.82 5.95 -0.78
C HIS A 127 1.67 5.16 0.53
N VAL A 128 2.03 3.87 0.61
CA VAL A 128 1.92 3.10 1.85
C VAL A 128 2.81 3.69 2.95
N ALA A 129 4.01 4.16 2.61
CA ALA A 129 4.92 4.78 3.58
C ALA A 129 4.31 6.04 4.22
N GLU A 130 3.61 6.86 3.44
CA GLU A 130 2.99 8.10 3.92
C GLU A 130 1.70 7.83 4.68
N VAL A 131 0.79 7.04 4.08
CA VAL A 131 -0.50 6.70 4.69
C VAL A 131 -0.29 5.95 6.01
N GLY A 132 0.64 5.00 6.06
CA GLY A 132 0.93 4.25 7.27
C GLY A 132 1.44 5.12 8.41
N ARG A 133 2.34 6.07 8.14
CA ARG A 133 2.79 7.05 9.15
C ARG A 133 1.63 7.89 9.70
N ARG A 134 0.71 8.32 8.85
CA ARG A 134 -0.46 9.11 9.27
C ARG A 134 -1.44 8.28 10.10
N VAL A 135 -1.72 7.03 9.68
CA VAL A 135 -2.57 6.11 10.44
C VAL A 135 -1.98 5.81 11.81
N LEU A 136 -0.69 5.42 11.86
CA LEU A 136 0.00 5.13 13.12
C LEU A 136 0.09 6.36 14.03
N GLY A 137 0.41 7.53 13.48
CA GLY A 137 0.45 8.78 14.22
C GLY A 137 -0.87 9.11 14.89
N PHE A 138 -1.95 8.99 14.14
CA PHE A 138 -3.28 9.18 14.70
C PHE A 138 -3.59 8.17 15.81
N GLN A 139 -3.30 6.88 15.62
CA GLN A 139 -3.59 5.86 16.62
C GLN A 139 -2.75 6.03 17.90
N ILE A 140 -1.48 6.44 17.79
CA ILE A 140 -0.62 6.74 18.95
C ILE A 140 -1.19 7.92 19.74
N LEU A 141 -1.54 9.01 19.05
CA LEU A 141 -2.12 10.18 19.71
C LEU A 141 -3.48 9.85 20.33
N TRP A 142 -4.31 9.08 19.62
CA TRP A 142 -5.60 8.63 20.14
C TRP A 142 -5.44 7.78 21.40
N GLN A 143 -4.48 6.87 21.40
CA GLN A 143 -4.18 6.03 22.56
C GLN A 143 -3.72 6.87 23.76
N ALA A 144 -2.82 7.83 23.53
CA ALA A 144 -2.35 8.75 24.58
C ALA A 144 -3.49 9.62 25.14
N ALA A 145 -4.34 10.17 24.28
CA ALA A 145 -5.51 10.95 24.68
C ALA A 145 -6.53 10.11 25.46
N SER A 146 -6.76 8.86 25.05
CA SER A 146 -7.62 7.93 25.77
C SER A 146 -7.08 7.61 27.16
N PHE A 147 -5.79 7.35 27.30
CA PHE A 147 -5.18 7.14 28.62
C PHE A 147 -5.29 8.36 29.52
N LEU A 148 -5.05 9.55 28.98
CA LEU A 148 -5.21 10.79 29.73
C LEU A 148 -6.66 10.95 30.23
N LEU A 149 -7.64 10.69 29.37
CA LEU A 149 -9.06 10.76 29.71
C LEU A 149 -9.42 9.77 30.83
N PHE A 150 -8.92 8.52 30.76
CA PHE A 150 -9.11 7.53 31.82
C PHE A 150 -8.43 7.95 33.13
N ALA A 151 -7.23 8.53 33.08
CA ALA A 151 -6.52 9.03 34.27
C ALA A 151 -7.29 10.18 34.93
N LEU A 152 -7.81 11.12 34.14
CA LEU A 152 -8.67 12.20 34.64
C LEU A 152 -9.98 11.69 35.25
N ALA A 153 -10.60 10.69 34.61
CA ALA A 153 -11.79 10.05 35.14
C ALA A 153 -11.50 9.33 36.49
N PHE A 154 -10.34 8.67 36.58
CA PHE A 154 -9.88 8.05 37.82
C PHE A 154 -9.68 9.08 38.95
N LEU A 155 -9.01 10.17 38.64
CA LEU A 155 -8.82 11.27 39.60
C LEU A 155 -10.17 11.88 40.01
N GLY A 156 -11.06 12.13 39.07
CA GLY A 156 -12.42 12.61 39.34
C GLY A 156 -13.22 11.64 40.24
N GLN A 157 -13.06 10.36 40.05
CA GLN A 157 -13.68 9.32 40.89
C GLN A 157 -13.16 9.38 42.36
N ILE A 158 -11.83 9.58 42.54
CA ILE A 158 -11.23 9.72 43.85
C ILE A 158 -11.79 10.97 44.54
N ILE A 159 -11.83 12.10 43.84
CA ILE A 159 -12.35 13.37 44.40
C ILE A 159 -13.84 13.21 44.78
N ALA A 160 -14.66 12.65 43.88
CA ALA A 160 -16.08 12.44 44.13
C ALA A 160 -16.31 11.52 45.34
N PHE A 161 -15.52 10.49 45.50
CA PHE A 161 -15.61 9.59 46.64
C PHE A 161 -15.11 10.27 47.94
N ARG A 162 -13.96 10.97 47.91
CA ARG A 162 -13.29 11.54 49.07
C ARG A 162 -14.06 12.73 49.68
N TYR A 163 -14.61 13.60 48.80
CA TYR A 163 -15.24 14.87 49.27
C TYR A 163 -16.76 14.81 49.28
N PHE A 164 -17.36 14.00 48.39
CA PHE A 164 -18.83 13.95 48.24
C PHE A 164 -19.43 12.60 48.61
N ASN A 165 -18.58 11.66 49.05
CA ASN A 165 -19.01 10.26 49.31
C ASN A 165 -19.85 9.65 48.17
N ARG A 166 -19.56 10.03 46.91
CA ARG A 166 -20.28 9.59 45.73
C ARG A 166 -19.42 8.64 44.90
N LYS A 167 -20.00 7.51 44.51
CA LYS A 167 -19.43 6.63 43.47
C LYS A 167 -20.11 6.97 42.17
N LEU A 168 -19.33 6.99 41.06
CA LEU A 168 -19.83 7.19 39.72
C LEU A 168 -19.75 5.84 38.93
N PRO A 169 -20.69 4.90 39.20
CA PRO A 169 -20.68 3.61 38.56
C PRO A 169 -20.90 3.81 37.05
N GLY A 170 -20.20 3.04 36.22
CA GLY A 170 -20.36 3.11 34.77
C GLY A 170 -19.57 4.22 34.07
N LEU A 171 -18.96 5.17 34.78
CA LEU A 171 -18.20 6.26 34.16
C LEU A 171 -17.15 5.73 33.17
N TYR A 172 -16.39 4.71 33.54
CA TYR A 172 -15.36 4.11 32.68
C TYR A 172 -15.94 3.42 31.45
N VAL A 173 -17.12 2.78 31.62
CA VAL A 173 -17.81 2.12 30.50
C VAL A 173 -18.28 3.16 29.47
N VAL A 174 -18.83 4.29 29.95
CA VAL A 174 -19.27 5.38 29.06
C VAL A 174 -18.07 5.98 28.33
N ILE A 175 -16.97 6.24 29.02
CA ILE A 175 -15.74 6.77 28.43
C ILE A 175 -15.18 5.77 27.41
N ALA A 176 -15.13 4.47 27.75
CA ALA A 176 -14.68 3.44 26.82
C ALA A 176 -15.57 3.41 25.57
N ALA A 177 -16.89 3.32 25.74
CA ALA A 177 -17.83 3.28 24.60
C ALA A 177 -17.67 4.53 23.70
N PHE A 178 -17.54 5.71 24.30
CA PHE A 178 -17.35 6.97 23.59
C PHE A 178 -16.03 6.98 22.81
N THR A 179 -14.90 6.68 23.46
CA THR A 179 -13.59 6.67 22.79
C THR A 179 -13.52 5.64 21.66
N TYR A 180 -14.07 4.44 21.87
CA TYR A 180 -14.14 3.40 20.84
C TYR A 180 -15.01 3.83 19.66
N ALA A 181 -16.19 4.38 19.91
CA ALA A 181 -17.10 4.85 18.86
C ALA A 181 -16.47 5.96 18.01
N VAL A 182 -15.85 6.97 18.64
CA VAL A 182 -15.22 8.08 17.93
C VAL A 182 -14.03 7.61 17.11
N ASN A 183 -13.18 6.70 17.63
CA ASN A 183 -12.08 6.12 16.88
C ASN A 183 -12.59 5.35 15.65
N ALA A 184 -13.58 4.46 15.83
CA ALA A 184 -14.16 3.70 14.73
C ALA A 184 -14.77 4.62 13.65
N MET A 185 -15.54 5.63 14.05
CA MET A 185 -16.11 6.61 13.12
C MET A 185 -15.04 7.35 12.32
N THR A 186 -13.95 7.73 12.97
CA THR A 186 -12.82 8.43 12.33
C THR A 186 -12.14 7.53 11.30
N ILE A 187 -11.87 6.26 11.64
CA ILE A 187 -11.27 5.29 10.72
C ILE A 187 -12.19 5.08 9.50
N ILE A 188 -13.49 4.90 9.72
CA ILE A 188 -14.48 4.71 8.64
C ILE A 188 -14.57 5.95 7.75
N TYR A 189 -14.58 7.15 8.34
CA TYR A 189 -14.60 8.41 7.60
C TYR A 189 -13.39 8.54 6.66
N TYR A 190 -12.18 8.30 7.15
CA TYR A 190 -10.97 8.35 6.33
C TYR A 190 -10.90 7.21 5.31
N ASN A 191 -11.46 6.04 5.63
CA ASN A 191 -11.59 4.96 4.65
C ASN A 191 -12.48 5.35 3.45
N ARG A 192 -13.56 6.10 3.70
CA ARG A 192 -14.39 6.65 2.61
C ARG A 192 -13.65 7.66 1.74
N LYS A 193 -12.73 8.46 2.34
CA LYS A 193 -11.84 9.36 1.59
C LYS A 193 -10.86 8.58 0.70
N LEU A 194 -10.24 7.52 1.24
CA LEU A 194 -9.35 6.63 0.48
C LEU A 194 -10.05 5.99 -0.72
N LYS A 195 -11.30 5.52 -0.55
CA LYS A 195 -12.11 4.99 -1.66
C LYS A 195 -12.32 6.00 -2.80
N LYS A 196 -12.32 7.29 -2.50
CA LYS A 196 -12.43 8.38 -3.47
C LYS A 196 -11.08 8.83 -4.04
N GLY A 197 -10.00 8.08 -3.77
CA GLY A 197 -8.64 8.43 -4.22
C GLY A 197 -8.01 9.61 -3.49
N ARG A 198 -8.60 10.10 -2.39
CA ARG A 198 -8.04 11.21 -1.61
C ARG A 198 -7.03 10.68 -0.59
N LEU A 199 -5.79 11.12 -0.71
CA LEU A 199 -4.70 10.75 0.20
C LEU A 199 -4.55 11.73 1.37
N ASP A 200 -5.38 12.76 1.42
CA ASP A 200 -5.41 13.72 2.54
C ASP A 200 -6.12 13.09 3.75
N LEU A 201 -5.35 12.27 4.46
CA LEU A 201 -5.75 11.54 5.66
C LEU A 201 -5.14 12.22 6.87
N TYR A 202 -5.79 12.10 8.00
CA TYR A 202 -5.35 12.55 9.31
C TYR A 202 -4.40 13.76 9.29
N PRO A 203 -4.70 14.86 9.95
CA PRO A 203 -3.87 16.08 9.90
C PRO A 203 -2.49 15.93 10.57
N ILE A 204 -2.24 14.79 11.20
CA ILE A 204 -1.05 14.50 12.01
C ILE A 204 -0.07 13.70 11.17
N ARG A 205 1.17 14.21 11.07
CA ARG A 205 2.33 13.49 10.51
C ARG A 205 3.25 13.11 11.67
N LEU A 206 3.61 11.82 11.76
CA LEU A 206 4.77 11.36 12.53
C LEU A 206 6.04 11.51 11.71
#